data_6914829bcf72b6e83c35294ff2fba8f2
#
_entry.id   6914829bcf72b6e83c35294ff2fba8f2
#
_cell.length_a   1.000
_cell.length_b   1.000
_cell.length_c   1.000
_cell.angle_alpha   90.00
_cell.angle_beta   90.00
_cell.angle_gamma   90.00
#
_symmetry.space_group_name_H-M   'P 1'
#
loop_
_entity.id
_entity.type
_entity.pdbx_description
1 polymer ?
#
loop_
_entity_poly.entity_id
_entity_poly.type
_entity_poly.pdbx_seq_one_letter_code
_entity_poly.pdbx_strand_id
1 'polypeptide(L)'
;MLDIQVIDDPAAATVALEPMRSRLLSELAAPASAATLATRVGLARQKVNYHLHALEEHGLVRLDQERKWGGLTERLLVATAASYVVSPGALGPVAVDPNRERDRLSASYLIALGARVVREVGDLVRRAAAAGRRRGGRRAPRPVR
;
A
#
# COMPACT_ATOMS: atom_id res chain seq x y z
N MET A 1 -4.47 -6.54 -7.54
CA MET A 1 -4.50 -5.19 -6.97
C MET A 1 -5.74 -5.06 -6.09
N LEU A 2 -5.63 -4.45 -4.93
CA LEU A 2 -6.78 -4.12 -4.07
C LEU A 2 -7.45 -2.85 -4.59
N ASP A 3 -8.74 -2.68 -4.34
CA ASP A 3 -9.40 -1.40 -4.64
C ASP A 3 -8.94 -0.31 -3.67
N ILE A 4 -8.88 -0.63 -2.38
CA ILE A 4 -8.42 0.27 -1.32
C ILE A 4 -7.48 -0.49 -0.37
N GLN A 5 -6.36 0.12 -0.02
CA GLN A 5 -5.48 -0.34 1.05
C GLN A 5 -5.48 0.68 2.19
N VAL A 6 -5.76 0.20 3.41
CA VAL A 6 -5.70 1.00 4.62
C VAL A 6 -4.31 0.87 5.25
N ILE A 7 -3.64 1.99 5.45
CA ILE A 7 -2.30 2.09 6.03
C ILE A 7 -2.45 2.48 7.50
N ASP A 8 -2.20 1.53 8.41
CA ASP A 8 -2.21 1.76 9.86
C ASP A 8 -0.81 1.90 10.47
N ASP A 9 0.20 1.33 9.79
CA ASP A 9 1.59 1.42 10.25
C ASP A 9 2.13 2.82 10.07
N PRO A 10 2.66 3.47 11.14
CA PRO A 10 3.22 4.83 11.05
C PRO A 10 4.37 4.97 10.06
N ALA A 11 5.23 3.95 9.94
CA ALA A 11 6.36 3.98 9.03
C ALA A 11 5.88 3.93 7.57
N ALA A 12 4.94 3.04 7.25
CA ALA A 12 4.31 2.96 5.93
C ALA A 12 3.56 4.26 5.59
N ALA A 13 2.86 4.87 6.56
CA ALA A 13 2.20 6.15 6.38
C ALA A 13 3.19 7.27 6.04
N THR A 14 4.30 7.36 6.76
CA THR A 14 5.36 8.33 6.48
C THR A 14 5.95 8.14 5.07
N VAL A 15 6.15 6.88 4.67
CA VAL A 15 6.63 6.55 3.32
C VAL A 15 5.63 6.97 2.24
N ALA A 16 4.35 6.68 2.41
CA ALA A 16 3.30 6.98 1.43
C ALA A 16 3.03 8.48 1.27
N LEU A 17 3.15 9.26 2.37
CA LEU A 17 2.86 10.70 2.39
C LEU A 17 3.99 11.55 1.82
N GLU A 18 5.17 11.00 1.59
CA GLU A 18 6.25 11.75 0.94
C GLU A 18 5.84 12.08 -0.51
N PRO A 19 5.94 13.37 -0.94
CA PRO A 19 5.35 13.82 -2.20
C PRO A 19 5.79 13.05 -3.45
N MET A 20 7.09 12.73 -3.56
CA MET A 20 7.59 11.99 -4.72
C MET A 20 7.10 10.54 -4.72
N ARG A 21 7.01 9.90 -3.55
CA ARG A 21 6.51 8.52 -3.42
C ARG A 21 5.01 8.45 -3.71
N SER A 22 4.24 9.43 -3.24
CA SER A 22 2.82 9.56 -3.58
C SER A 22 2.62 9.70 -5.09
N ARG A 23 3.45 10.51 -5.77
CA ARG A 23 3.44 10.64 -7.22
C ARG A 23 3.81 9.33 -7.92
N LEU A 24 4.85 8.62 -7.45
CA LEU A 24 5.23 7.31 -8.00
C LEU A 24 4.13 6.26 -7.84
N LEU A 25 3.41 6.26 -6.71
CA LEU A 25 2.25 5.38 -6.52
C LEU A 25 1.16 5.63 -7.55
N SER A 26 0.88 6.88 -7.90
CA SER A 26 -0.10 7.20 -8.95
C SER A 26 0.34 6.74 -10.34
N GLU A 27 1.64 6.83 -10.64
CA GLU A 27 2.21 6.34 -11.91
C GLU A 27 2.23 4.80 -12.00
N LEU A 28 2.21 4.12 -10.85
CA LEU A 28 2.23 2.66 -10.73
C LEU A 28 0.83 2.01 -10.72
N ALA A 29 -0.21 2.74 -11.10
CA ALA A 29 -1.53 2.16 -11.37
C ALA A 29 -1.46 1.07 -12.47
N ALA A 30 -0.48 1.16 -13.36
CA ALA A 30 -0.09 0.11 -14.30
C ALA A 30 1.39 -0.27 -14.09
N PRO A 31 1.80 -1.51 -14.43
CA PRO A 31 3.17 -1.94 -14.27
C PRO A 31 4.15 -1.05 -15.03
N ALA A 32 5.21 -0.59 -14.33
CA ALA A 32 6.24 0.24 -14.92
C ALA A 32 7.63 -0.07 -14.33
N SER A 33 8.67 0.18 -15.13
CA SER A 33 10.05 0.06 -14.68
C SER A 33 10.57 1.36 -14.08
N ALA A 34 11.64 1.27 -13.29
CA ALA A 34 12.30 2.44 -12.74
C ALA A 34 12.82 3.40 -13.83
N ALA A 35 13.22 2.88 -14.99
CA ALA A 35 13.65 3.70 -16.13
C ALA A 35 12.48 4.49 -16.72
N THR A 36 11.33 3.83 -16.93
CA THR A 36 10.10 4.47 -17.40
C THR A 36 9.62 5.55 -16.43
N LEU A 37 9.59 5.22 -15.14
CA LEU A 37 9.18 6.16 -14.10
C LEU A 37 10.11 7.36 -14.00
N ALA A 38 11.43 7.15 -14.10
CA ALA A 38 12.43 8.22 -14.09
C ALA A 38 12.15 9.28 -15.16
N THR A 39 11.82 8.84 -16.38
CA THR A 39 11.42 9.73 -17.47
C THR A 39 10.12 10.48 -17.16
N ARG A 40 9.11 9.81 -16.61
CA ARG A 40 7.81 10.42 -16.30
C ARG A 40 7.87 11.45 -15.18
N VAL A 41 8.65 11.18 -14.15
CA VAL A 41 8.74 12.08 -12.98
C VAL A 41 9.90 13.08 -13.06
N GLY A 42 10.76 12.98 -14.06
CA GLY A 42 11.89 13.90 -14.25
C GLY A 42 13.01 13.72 -13.21
N LEU A 43 13.26 12.50 -12.74
CA LEU A 43 14.33 12.19 -11.78
C LEU A 43 15.35 11.23 -12.38
N ALA A 44 16.55 11.22 -11.79
CA ALA A 44 17.54 10.18 -12.09
C ALA A 44 17.01 8.80 -11.66
N ARG A 45 17.25 7.78 -12.50
CA ARG A 45 16.84 6.38 -12.23
C ARG A 45 17.25 5.88 -10.85
N GLN A 46 18.43 6.25 -10.39
CA GLN A 46 18.92 5.87 -9.07
C GLN A 46 18.05 6.41 -7.93
N LYS A 47 17.60 7.68 -8.04
CA LYS A 47 16.68 8.27 -7.06
C LYS A 47 15.31 7.58 -7.09
N VAL A 48 14.80 7.27 -8.28
CA VAL A 48 13.54 6.52 -8.42
C VAL A 48 13.67 5.15 -7.78
N ASN A 49 14.75 4.41 -8.02
CA ASN A 49 14.99 3.12 -7.36
C ASN A 49 14.99 3.23 -5.84
N TYR A 50 15.61 4.26 -5.28
CA TYR A 50 15.58 4.52 -3.84
C TYR A 50 14.14 4.65 -3.30
N HIS A 51 13.31 5.45 -3.96
CA HIS A 51 11.91 5.62 -3.56
C HIS A 51 11.08 4.34 -3.75
N LEU A 52 11.29 3.62 -4.86
CA LEU A 52 10.60 2.36 -5.13
C LEU A 52 10.94 1.29 -4.10
N HIS A 53 12.20 1.22 -3.67
CA HIS A 53 12.63 0.28 -2.64
C HIS A 53 11.92 0.53 -1.31
N ALA A 54 11.85 1.79 -0.87
CA ALA A 54 11.10 2.16 0.31
C ALA A 54 9.59 1.82 0.22
N LEU A 55 8.97 2.03 -0.96
CA LEU A 55 7.58 1.64 -1.19
C LEU A 55 7.38 0.12 -1.15
N GLU A 56 8.32 -0.64 -1.71
CA GLU A 56 8.29 -2.11 -1.74
C GLU A 56 8.47 -2.70 -0.34
N GLU A 57 9.41 -2.18 0.46
CA GLU A 57 9.63 -2.60 1.86
C GLU A 57 8.38 -2.45 2.74
N HIS A 58 7.58 -1.42 2.49
CA HIS A 58 6.35 -1.16 3.21
C HIS A 58 5.10 -1.76 2.54
N GLY A 59 5.26 -2.60 1.52
CA GLY A 59 4.16 -3.31 0.86
C GLY A 59 3.17 -2.42 0.11
N LEU A 60 3.61 -1.24 -0.35
CA LEU A 60 2.82 -0.30 -1.14
C LEU A 60 2.96 -0.54 -2.64
N VAL A 61 4.07 -1.14 -3.05
CA VAL A 61 4.35 -1.64 -4.40
C VAL A 61 4.81 -3.08 -4.33
N ARG A 62 4.63 -3.81 -5.41
CA ARG A 62 5.09 -5.18 -5.57
C ARG A 62 5.68 -5.41 -6.96
N LEU A 63 6.54 -6.41 -7.06
CA LEU A 63 6.99 -6.90 -8.36
C LEU A 63 5.80 -7.49 -9.11
N ASP A 64 5.60 -7.06 -10.34
CA ASP A 64 4.61 -7.61 -11.27
C ASP A 64 5.25 -8.67 -12.17
N GLN A 65 6.31 -8.28 -12.86
CA GLN A 65 7.08 -9.19 -13.72
C GLN A 65 8.53 -8.74 -13.88
N GLU A 66 9.38 -9.67 -14.31
CA GLU A 66 10.74 -9.40 -14.74
C GLU A 66 10.87 -9.65 -16.23
N ARG A 67 11.52 -8.72 -16.93
CA ARG A 67 11.85 -8.84 -18.34
C ARG A 67 13.36 -8.94 -18.50
N LYS A 68 13.80 -9.96 -19.23
CA LYS A 68 15.22 -10.14 -19.56
C LYS A 68 15.49 -9.73 -20.99
N TRP A 69 16.45 -8.83 -21.17
CA TRP A 69 16.91 -8.34 -22.47
C TRP A 69 18.43 -8.40 -22.50
N GLY A 70 19.02 -9.25 -23.33
CA GLY A 70 20.48 -9.24 -23.60
C GLY A 70 21.37 -9.19 -22.36
N GLY A 71 21.03 -9.92 -21.28
CA GLY A 71 21.80 -9.94 -20.03
C GLY A 71 21.37 -8.89 -18.99
N LEU A 72 20.47 -7.99 -19.33
CA LEU A 72 19.86 -7.05 -18.38
C LEU A 72 18.51 -7.58 -17.89
N THR A 73 18.25 -7.42 -16.59
CA THR A 73 16.95 -7.72 -15.99
C THR A 73 16.24 -6.41 -15.65
N GLU A 74 15.10 -6.19 -16.27
CA GLU A 74 14.21 -5.08 -15.97
C GLU A 74 13.08 -5.56 -15.06
N ARG A 75 12.91 -4.91 -13.90
CA ARG A 75 11.82 -5.17 -12.96
C ARG A 75 10.67 -4.24 -13.25
N LEU A 76 9.49 -4.79 -13.48
CA LEU A 76 8.24 -4.02 -13.56
C LEU A 76 7.53 -4.10 -12.23
N LEU A 77 7.29 -2.95 -11.62
CA LEU A 77 6.60 -2.81 -10.34
C LEU A 77 5.19 -2.28 -10.58
N VAL A 78 4.28 -2.61 -9.70
CA VAL A 78 2.89 -2.13 -9.72
C VAL A 78 2.45 -1.79 -8.30
N ALA A 79 1.58 -0.79 -8.14
CA ALA A 79 0.96 -0.47 -6.88
C ALA A 79 0.12 -1.64 -6.34
N THR A 80 0.09 -1.83 -5.03
CA THR A 80 -0.66 -2.91 -4.39
C THR A 80 -2.15 -2.62 -4.31
N ALA A 81 -2.55 -1.36 -4.41
CA ALA A 81 -3.95 -0.92 -4.43
C ALA A 81 -4.17 0.22 -5.42
N ALA A 82 -5.42 0.36 -5.87
CA ALA A 82 -5.85 1.48 -6.71
C ALA A 82 -5.94 2.80 -5.92
N SER A 83 -6.21 2.71 -4.62
CA SER A 83 -6.30 3.86 -3.70
C SER A 83 -5.76 3.50 -2.32
N TYR A 84 -5.28 4.50 -1.60
CA TYR A 84 -4.73 4.35 -0.26
C TYR A 84 -5.44 5.28 0.72
N VAL A 85 -5.68 4.80 1.93
CA VAL A 85 -6.21 5.58 3.06
C VAL A 85 -5.24 5.43 4.23
N VAL A 86 -4.72 6.53 4.73
CA VAL A 86 -3.96 6.53 5.99
C VAL A 86 -4.95 6.48 7.13
N SER A 87 -4.91 5.42 7.91
CA SER A 87 -5.76 5.29 9.10
C SER A 87 -5.33 6.30 10.16
N PRO A 88 -6.29 6.96 10.84
CA PRO A 88 -5.97 7.77 12.02
C PRO A 88 -5.22 7.00 13.11
N GLY A 89 -5.34 5.67 13.16
CA GLY A 89 -4.58 4.79 14.04
C GLY A 89 -3.06 4.85 13.84
N ALA A 90 -2.59 5.29 12.66
CA ALA A 90 -1.16 5.53 12.41
C ALA A 90 -0.55 6.61 13.30
N LEU A 91 -1.37 7.47 13.92
CA LEU A 91 -0.93 8.47 14.91
C LEU A 91 -0.61 7.85 16.29
N GLY A 92 -0.89 6.56 16.50
CA GLY A 92 -0.60 5.88 17.76
C GLY A 92 -1.38 6.45 18.95
N PRO A 93 -0.69 6.78 20.08
CA PRO A 93 -1.37 7.21 21.32
C PRO A 93 -2.19 8.49 21.21
N VAL A 94 -1.92 9.35 20.23
CA VAL A 94 -2.65 10.61 20.00
C VAL A 94 -3.79 10.47 18.99
N ALA A 95 -4.00 9.25 18.46
CA ALA A 95 -5.13 8.97 17.58
C ALA A 95 -6.45 9.20 18.33
N VAL A 96 -7.45 9.68 17.61
CA VAL A 96 -8.79 9.90 18.18
C VAL A 96 -9.43 8.56 18.57
N ASP A 97 -10.13 8.57 19.72
CA ASP A 97 -10.80 7.39 20.27
C ASP A 97 -12.20 7.79 20.76
N PRO A 98 -13.28 7.23 20.18
CA PRO A 98 -14.65 7.56 20.60
C PRO A 98 -14.94 7.23 22.07
N ASN A 99 -14.19 6.32 22.69
CA ASN A 99 -14.37 5.98 24.09
C ASN A 99 -13.89 7.09 25.07
N ARG A 100 -13.08 8.03 24.56
CA ARG A 100 -12.61 9.20 25.34
C ARG A 100 -13.56 10.39 25.26
N GLU A 101 -14.51 10.36 24.32
CA GLU A 101 -15.50 11.44 24.11
C GLU A 101 -16.71 11.24 25.03
N ARG A 102 -17.02 12.26 25.84
CA ARG A 102 -18.15 12.21 26.77
C ARG A 102 -19.49 12.50 26.11
N ASP A 103 -19.49 13.42 25.16
CA ASP A 103 -20.70 13.81 24.41
C ASP A 103 -20.77 13.05 23.07
N ARG A 104 -21.67 12.11 23.01
CA ARG A 104 -21.90 11.26 21.82
C ARG A 104 -22.61 12.01 20.66
N LEU A 105 -23.08 13.20 20.89
CA LEU A 105 -23.69 14.04 19.86
C LEU A 105 -22.73 15.12 19.34
N SER A 106 -21.54 15.19 19.91
CA SER A 106 -20.50 16.15 19.48
C SER A 106 -19.90 15.79 18.12
N ALA A 107 -19.43 16.81 17.41
CA ALA A 107 -18.67 16.61 16.16
C ALA A 107 -17.39 15.81 16.39
N SER A 108 -16.70 16.01 17.53
CA SER A 108 -15.50 15.24 17.91
C SER A 108 -15.81 13.76 18.08
N TYR A 109 -16.93 13.40 18.69
CA TYR A 109 -17.37 12.00 18.78
C TYR A 109 -17.61 11.39 17.39
N LEU A 110 -18.29 12.11 16.50
CA LEU A 110 -18.55 11.63 15.13
C LEU A 110 -17.25 11.43 14.32
N ILE A 111 -16.29 12.34 14.47
CA ILE A 111 -14.96 12.21 13.85
C ILE A 111 -14.24 10.98 14.41
N ALA A 112 -14.23 10.79 15.72
CA ALA A 112 -13.61 9.65 16.37
C ALA A 112 -14.26 8.33 15.99
N LEU A 113 -15.60 8.31 15.85
CA LEU A 113 -16.35 7.15 15.37
C LEU A 113 -15.99 6.80 13.91
N GLY A 114 -15.91 7.80 13.04
CA GLY A 114 -15.46 7.62 11.66
C GLY A 114 -14.05 7.04 11.57
N ALA A 115 -13.13 7.52 12.38
CA ALA A 115 -11.76 7.00 12.47
C ALA A 115 -11.74 5.53 12.94
N ARG A 116 -12.59 5.17 13.89
CA ARG A 116 -12.76 3.77 14.33
C ARG A 116 -13.27 2.88 13.21
N VAL A 117 -14.26 3.32 12.45
CA VAL A 117 -14.80 2.58 11.31
C VAL A 117 -13.70 2.30 10.27
N VAL A 118 -12.93 3.32 9.90
CA VAL A 118 -11.80 3.14 8.95
C VAL A 118 -10.84 2.06 9.45
N ARG A 119 -10.45 2.10 10.72
CA ARG A 119 -9.53 1.13 11.31
C ARG A 119 -10.12 -0.29 11.30
N GLU A 120 -11.34 -0.47 11.81
CA GLU A 120 -11.96 -1.79 11.94
C GLU A 120 -12.24 -2.44 10.57
N VAL A 121 -12.73 -1.67 9.61
CA VAL A 121 -12.96 -2.15 8.23
C VAL A 121 -11.62 -2.46 7.55
N GLY A 122 -10.60 -1.62 7.75
CA GLY A 122 -9.25 -1.87 7.26
C GLY A 122 -8.67 -3.19 7.79
N ASP A 123 -8.88 -3.50 9.06
CA ASP A 123 -8.48 -4.78 9.67
C ASP A 123 -9.19 -5.96 9.03
N LEU A 124 -10.48 -5.85 8.76
CA LEU A 124 -11.27 -6.90 8.09
C LEU A 124 -10.74 -7.15 6.67
N VAL A 125 -10.49 -6.10 5.90
CA VAL A 125 -9.95 -6.20 4.53
C VAL A 125 -8.58 -6.88 4.53
N ARG A 126 -7.68 -6.49 5.45
CA ARG A 126 -6.36 -7.12 5.59
C ARG A 126 -6.45 -8.61 5.93
N ARG A 127 -7.32 -8.99 6.86
CA ARG A 127 -7.53 -10.40 7.24
C ARG A 127 -8.10 -11.21 6.08
N ALA A 128 -9.06 -10.68 5.35
CA ALA A 128 -9.65 -11.33 4.19
C ALA A 128 -8.61 -11.55 3.08
N ALA A 129 -7.80 -10.54 2.77
CA ALA A 129 -6.72 -10.64 1.79
C ALA A 129 -5.65 -11.67 2.20
N ALA A 130 -5.30 -11.75 3.49
CA ALA A 130 -4.36 -12.75 4.00
C ALA A 130 -4.93 -14.18 3.93
N ALA A 131 -6.22 -14.37 4.21
CA ALA A 131 -6.91 -15.66 4.12
C ALA A 131 -7.03 -16.14 2.67
N GLY A 132 -7.32 -15.24 1.73
CA GLY A 132 -7.39 -15.54 0.29
C GLY A 132 -6.03 -16.03 -0.26
N ARG A 133 -4.92 -15.42 0.14
CA ARG A 133 -3.56 -15.86 -0.25
C ARG A 133 -3.22 -17.26 0.25
N ARG A 134 -3.65 -17.64 1.46
CA ARG A 134 -3.41 -18.97 2.03
C ARG A 134 -4.17 -20.07 1.28
N ARG A 135 -5.34 -19.78 0.74
CA ARG A 135 -6.14 -20.73 -0.06
C ARG A 135 -5.59 -20.90 -1.48
N GLY A 136 -5.07 -19.84 -2.10
CA GLY A 136 -4.46 -19.88 -3.44
C GLY A 136 -3.13 -20.65 -3.51
N GLY A 137 -2.38 -20.75 -2.43
CA GLY A 137 -1.08 -21.45 -2.36
C GLY A 137 -1.16 -22.97 -2.27
N ARG A 138 -2.33 -23.56 -2.11
CA ARG A 138 -2.52 -25.02 -2.03
C ARG A 138 -3.07 -25.61 -3.33
N ARG A 139 -2.50 -25.27 -4.47
CA ARG A 139 -2.68 -26.11 -5.67
C ARG A 139 -1.71 -27.27 -5.58
N ALA A 140 -2.21 -28.43 -5.16
CA ALA A 140 -1.46 -29.70 -5.21
C ALA A 140 -1.00 -29.97 -6.66
N PRO A 141 0.23 -30.52 -6.85
CA PRO A 141 0.65 -30.98 -8.18
C PRO A 141 -0.28 -32.09 -8.66
N ARG A 142 -0.80 -31.94 -9.86
CA ARG A 142 -1.52 -33.02 -10.54
C ARG A 142 -0.54 -34.18 -10.79
N PRO A 143 -0.87 -35.42 -10.46
CA PRO A 143 -0.07 -36.55 -10.86
C PRO A 143 -0.08 -36.69 -12.39
N VAL A 144 1.09 -36.71 -12.97
CA VAL A 144 1.31 -37.06 -14.37
C VAL A 144 1.07 -38.56 -14.49
N ARG A 145 0.14 -38.96 -15.39
CA ARG A 145 0.02 -40.33 -15.90
C ARG A 145 0.89 -40.48 -17.13
#